data_1e89ff66871341e93e290b9166613ba0
#
_entry.id   1e89ff66871341e93e290b9166613ba0
#
_cell.length_a   1.000
_cell.length_b   1.000
_cell.length_c   1.000
_cell.angle_alpha   90.00
_cell.angle_beta   90.00
_cell.angle_gamma   90.00
#
_symmetry.space_group_name_H-M   'P 1'
#
loop_
_entity.id
_entity.type
_entity.pdbx_description
1 polymer ?
#
loop_
_entity_poly.entity_id
_entity_poly.type
_entity_poly.pdbx_seq_one_letter_code
_entity_poly.pdbx_strand_id
1 'polypeptide(L)'
;MSLNYDQVIEKYEPTLGLEVHVELNTKSKMFCSCATEFGASPNTQTCPVCLGLPGALPVVNKRAIESTILIGLALNCSIAPYSRFARKNYFYPDMPKNFQTSQYDEPICVNGYLDVQIQTDEGDKTFRIEIERVHMEEDTGKSLHVGGSTGRIHGAEYSLLDYNRAGIPLVEIVTKVVPNTGKYAPQVARAYVAALRDILRGLKVSDVKMEQGSLRCDVNLSLAQIKSGKLGTRSETKNVNSLRSVERAVIGEVIRQANRLEDGERIIQETRHFLEESGQTRPGRSKEQAEDYRYFPEPDLVPVVPDAKWIEELKKTLPEKPADRRKRLQTSWSVPDKEMAAMVNAELLDTVEETVLLGADPTKARSWWLGEISRIANDRSVLATELISVKDVAEVIALISKGELTDKLARQVVEGVIAGEGSPADVITKRGLKVVSDDSQLMKAIIDAVAAQAETAQRVREGNIPAAGALIGAVMKATGGQADAAKVRELLLKHLGQ
;
A
#
# COMPACT_ATOMS: atom_id res chain seq x y z
N MET A 1 -6.79 23.02 -31.29
CA MET A 1 -7.09 21.61 -30.92
C MET A 1 -6.30 21.29 -29.65
N SER A 2 -6.93 20.68 -28.64
CA SER A 2 -6.20 20.28 -27.44
C SER A 2 -5.19 19.17 -27.76
N LEU A 3 -3.94 19.33 -27.33
CA LEU A 3 -2.89 18.33 -27.50
C LEU A 3 -3.19 17.12 -26.60
N ASN A 4 -2.86 15.91 -27.06
CA ASN A 4 -2.78 14.74 -26.21
C ASN A 4 -1.38 14.63 -25.58
N TYR A 5 -1.22 13.71 -24.62
CA TYR A 5 0.04 13.54 -23.88
C TYR A 5 1.24 13.28 -24.79
N ASP A 6 1.13 12.37 -25.76
CA ASP A 6 2.23 11.99 -26.64
C ASP A 6 2.68 13.17 -27.51
N GLN A 7 1.74 13.95 -28.05
CA GLN A 7 2.04 15.17 -28.80
C GLN A 7 2.74 16.24 -27.95
N VAL A 8 2.40 16.32 -26.66
CA VAL A 8 3.06 17.26 -25.74
C VAL A 8 4.51 16.87 -25.54
N ILE A 9 4.80 15.59 -25.29
CA ILE A 9 6.15 15.10 -24.99
C ILE A 9 7.11 15.21 -26.17
N GLU A 10 6.60 15.29 -27.40
CA GLU A 10 7.42 15.60 -28.59
C GLU A 10 7.98 17.04 -28.58
N LYS A 11 7.32 17.97 -27.91
CA LYS A 11 7.67 19.40 -27.88
C LYS A 11 8.22 19.88 -26.54
N TYR A 12 7.76 19.29 -25.47
CA TYR A 12 7.99 19.75 -24.10
C TYR A 12 8.58 18.66 -23.22
N GLU A 13 9.44 19.07 -22.31
CA GLU A 13 10.03 18.25 -21.26
C GLU A 13 9.36 18.53 -19.91
N PRO A 14 8.73 17.55 -19.26
CA PRO A 14 8.21 17.70 -17.92
C PRO A 14 9.34 17.59 -16.87
N THR A 15 9.23 18.41 -15.84
CA THR A 15 10.09 18.36 -14.68
C THR A 15 9.22 18.20 -13.43
N LEU A 16 9.49 17.17 -12.64
CA LEU A 16 8.72 16.81 -11.47
C LEU A 16 9.37 17.30 -10.18
N GLY A 17 8.57 17.52 -9.16
CA GLY A 17 8.93 17.58 -7.75
C GLY A 17 7.81 16.91 -6.97
N LEU A 18 8.14 16.09 -5.98
CA LEU A 18 7.16 15.34 -5.21
C LEU A 18 7.34 15.64 -3.72
N GLU A 19 6.23 15.96 -3.06
CA GLU A 19 6.16 16.17 -1.62
C GLU A 19 5.21 15.10 -1.06
N VAL A 20 5.72 14.25 -0.18
CA VAL A 20 4.94 13.14 0.38
C VAL A 20 4.84 13.31 1.89
N HIS A 21 3.61 13.41 2.38
CA HIS A 21 3.28 13.53 3.80
C HIS A 21 2.84 12.16 4.34
N VAL A 22 3.38 11.79 5.48
CA VAL A 22 3.17 10.49 6.12
C VAL A 22 2.76 10.70 7.57
N GLU A 23 1.54 10.32 7.94
CA GLU A 23 1.15 10.22 9.35
C GLU A 23 1.84 9.01 9.98
N LEU A 24 2.50 9.22 11.11
CA LEU A 24 3.18 8.14 11.85
C LEU A 24 2.20 7.42 12.78
N ASN A 25 2.29 6.10 12.84
CA ASN A 25 1.45 5.25 13.70
C ASN A 25 1.93 5.21 15.16
N THR A 26 2.30 6.36 15.71
CA THR A 26 2.66 6.48 17.14
C THR A 26 1.41 6.34 18.02
N LYS A 27 1.60 5.84 19.26
CA LYS A 27 0.50 5.70 20.23
C LYS A 27 0.02 7.04 20.80
N SER A 28 0.83 8.08 20.67
CA SER A 28 0.52 9.42 21.17
C SER A 28 0.93 10.48 20.14
N LYS A 29 0.34 11.64 20.28
CA LYS A 29 0.60 12.81 19.42
C LYS A 29 2.05 13.28 19.50
N MET A 30 2.42 14.21 18.60
CA MET A 30 3.79 14.71 18.43
C MET A 30 4.33 15.38 19.69
N PHE A 31 3.50 16.15 20.39
CA PHE A 31 3.94 17.00 21.50
C PHE A 31 3.14 16.78 22.79
N CYS A 32 2.25 15.78 22.86
CA CYS A 32 1.47 15.47 24.05
C CYS A 32 1.12 13.97 24.13
N SER A 33 0.52 13.55 25.22
CA SER A 33 0.15 12.14 25.47
C SER A 33 -1.23 11.74 24.93
N CYS A 34 -1.96 12.62 24.23
CA CYS A 34 -3.23 12.25 23.62
C CYS A 34 -3.07 11.09 22.63
N ALA A 35 -4.04 10.18 22.62
CA ALA A 35 -4.07 9.08 21.68
C ALA A 35 -4.20 9.56 20.21
N THR A 36 -3.83 8.69 19.28
CA THR A 36 -3.88 8.93 17.82
C THR A 36 -4.80 7.93 17.12
N GLU A 37 -5.76 7.37 17.85
CA GLU A 37 -6.65 6.32 17.37
C GLU A 37 -7.61 6.88 16.31
N PHE A 38 -7.63 6.24 15.14
CA PHE A 38 -8.52 6.62 14.05
C PHE A 38 -9.98 6.27 14.37
N GLY A 39 -10.92 7.15 14.01
CA GLY A 39 -12.35 6.89 14.16
C GLY A 39 -12.92 7.16 15.56
N ALA A 40 -12.13 7.66 16.50
CA ALA A 40 -12.65 8.10 17.80
C ALA A 40 -13.67 9.24 17.64
N SER A 41 -14.59 9.37 18.59
CA SER A 41 -15.59 10.46 18.60
C SER A 41 -14.90 11.83 18.51
N PRO A 42 -15.46 12.79 17.76
CA PRO A 42 -14.83 14.09 17.54
C PRO A 42 -14.43 14.79 18.84
N ASN A 43 -13.24 15.37 18.85
CA ASN A 43 -12.67 16.15 19.97
C ASN A 43 -12.50 15.39 21.31
N THR A 44 -12.44 14.05 21.28
CA THR A 44 -12.22 13.25 22.50
C THR A 44 -10.74 12.97 22.77
N GLN A 45 -9.87 13.13 21.78
CA GLN A 45 -8.43 12.94 21.86
C GLN A 45 -7.69 14.28 21.85
N THR A 46 -8.05 15.19 22.76
CA THR A 46 -7.51 16.54 22.84
C THR A 46 -7.08 16.88 24.28
N CYS A 47 -6.11 17.78 24.40
CA CYS A 47 -5.64 18.30 25.67
C CYS A 47 -5.17 19.76 25.52
N PRO A 48 -4.89 20.49 26.63
CA PRO A 48 -4.39 21.85 26.56
C PRO A 48 -3.16 22.07 25.66
N VAL A 49 -2.28 21.09 25.54
CA VAL A 49 -1.08 21.19 24.70
C VAL A 49 -1.43 21.19 23.21
N CYS A 50 -2.16 20.18 22.73
CA CYS A 50 -2.50 20.10 21.29
C CYS A 50 -3.55 21.17 20.88
N LEU A 51 -4.29 21.73 21.82
CA LEU A 51 -5.16 22.88 21.60
C LEU A 51 -4.46 24.24 21.73
N GLY A 52 -3.20 24.26 22.16
CA GLY A 52 -2.42 25.49 22.28
C GLY A 52 -2.90 26.44 23.36
N LEU A 53 -3.43 25.92 24.47
CA LEU A 53 -3.91 26.75 25.56
C LEU A 53 -2.75 27.45 26.29
N PRO A 54 -2.93 28.68 26.79
CA PRO A 54 -1.89 29.42 27.49
C PRO A 54 -1.29 28.63 28.65
N GLY A 55 0.08 28.60 28.71
CA GLY A 55 0.83 27.92 29.76
C GLY A 55 1.05 26.42 29.52
N ALA A 56 0.49 25.83 28.48
CA ALA A 56 0.77 24.44 28.10
C ALA A 56 2.07 24.37 27.30
N LEU A 57 3.01 23.48 27.72
CA LEU A 57 4.30 23.30 27.05
C LEU A 57 4.37 21.95 26.31
N PRO A 58 4.90 21.94 25.08
CA PRO A 58 5.05 20.74 24.29
C PRO A 58 6.22 19.88 24.80
N VAL A 59 6.13 18.54 24.60
CA VAL A 59 7.23 17.58 24.80
C VAL A 59 7.28 16.65 23.60
N VAL A 60 8.42 16.61 22.92
CA VAL A 60 8.56 15.88 21.66
C VAL A 60 8.44 14.35 21.87
N ASN A 61 7.73 13.70 20.96
CA ASN A 61 7.56 12.25 20.96
C ASN A 61 8.84 11.56 20.43
N LYS A 62 9.53 10.82 21.31
CA LYS A 62 10.76 10.10 20.98
C LYS A 62 10.54 9.11 19.83
N ARG A 63 9.40 8.39 19.81
CA ARG A 63 9.11 7.41 18.75
C ARG A 63 8.93 8.07 17.38
N ALA A 64 8.39 9.29 17.34
CA ALA A 64 8.32 10.07 16.08
C ALA A 64 9.71 10.43 15.55
N ILE A 65 10.65 10.84 16.44
CA ILE A 65 12.05 11.09 16.05
C ILE A 65 12.68 9.80 15.50
N GLU A 66 12.58 8.69 16.23
CA GLU A 66 13.12 7.40 15.80
C GLU A 66 12.56 6.95 14.45
N SER A 67 11.25 7.06 14.25
CA SER A 67 10.61 6.72 12.99
C SER A 67 11.10 7.59 11.84
N THR A 68 11.29 8.90 12.07
CA THR A 68 11.81 9.82 11.05
C THR A 68 13.26 9.50 10.69
N ILE A 69 14.12 9.18 11.68
CA ILE A 69 15.49 8.73 11.42
C ILE A 69 15.50 7.43 10.62
N LEU A 70 14.64 6.45 10.95
CA LEU A 70 14.52 5.20 10.20
C LEU A 70 14.09 5.43 8.75
N ILE A 71 13.12 6.34 8.52
CA ILE A 71 12.72 6.76 7.17
C ILE A 71 13.90 7.35 6.43
N GLY A 72 14.62 8.31 7.05
CA GLY A 72 15.79 8.92 6.45
C GLY A 72 16.90 7.91 6.09
N LEU A 73 17.22 7.00 6.99
CA LEU A 73 18.21 5.93 6.74
C LEU A 73 17.77 5.01 5.59
N ALA A 74 16.50 4.62 5.54
CA ALA A 74 15.96 3.78 4.45
C ALA A 74 15.98 4.49 3.09
N LEU A 75 15.89 5.83 3.09
CA LEU A 75 16.00 6.70 1.91
C LEU A 75 17.42 7.17 1.63
N ASN A 76 18.42 6.54 2.25
CA ASN A 76 19.85 6.88 2.10
C ASN A 76 20.19 8.34 2.44
N CYS A 77 19.41 8.98 3.32
CA CYS A 77 19.69 10.34 3.80
C CYS A 77 20.85 10.36 4.79
N SER A 78 21.52 11.51 4.86
CA SER A 78 22.38 11.87 5.97
C SER A 78 21.52 12.35 7.14
N ILE A 79 21.78 11.84 8.35
CA ILE A 79 21.13 12.32 9.56
C ILE A 79 21.87 13.56 10.07
N ALA A 80 21.17 14.66 10.25
CA ALA A 80 21.75 15.89 10.73
C ALA A 80 22.23 15.74 12.19
N PRO A 81 23.44 16.20 12.53
CA PRO A 81 23.95 16.14 13.91
C PRO A 81 23.20 17.07 14.86
N TYR A 82 22.46 18.00 14.31
CA TYR A 82 21.64 18.99 15.01
C TYR A 82 20.41 19.31 14.16
N SER A 83 19.24 19.33 14.78
CA SER A 83 17.99 19.67 14.16
C SER A 83 17.11 20.44 15.14
N ARG A 84 16.32 21.37 14.64
CA ARG A 84 15.49 22.25 15.46
C ARG A 84 14.11 22.40 14.85
N PHE A 85 13.10 22.45 15.70
CA PHE A 85 11.74 22.80 15.30
C PHE A 85 11.61 24.32 15.08
N ALA A 86 10.72 24.67 14.16
CA ALA A 86 10.34 26.02 13.84
C ALA A 86 8.81 26.16 13.82
N ARG A 87 8.30 27.35 14.10
CA ARG A 87 6.89 27.71 13.97
C ARG A 87 6.62 28.19 12.55
N LYS A 88 5.72 27.51 11.85
CA LYS A 88 5.11 27.92 10.57
C LYS A 88 3.83 28.63 10.90
N ASN A 89 3.83 29.96 10.91
CA ASN A 89 2.67 30.74 11.35
C ASN A 89 1.64 30.87 10.24
N TYR A 90 0.42 30.46 10.53
CA TYR A 90 -0.73 30.74 9.69
C TYR A 90 -2.03 30.61 10.52
N PHE A 91 -3.04 31.38 10.14
CA PHE A 91 -4.28 31.49 10.89
C PHE A 91 -5.37 30.75 10.14
N TYR A 92 -5.67 29.54 10.60
CA TYR A 92 -6.73 28.73 10.03
C TYR A 92 -7.51 28.00 11.14
N PRO A 93 -8.83 27.82 11.01
CA PRO A 93 -9.64 27.25 12.09
C PRO A 93 -9.23 25.86 12.55
N ASP A 94 -8.62 25.05 11.67
CA ASP A 94 -8.13 23.71 11.98
C ASP A 94 -6.73 23.69 12.63
N MET A 95 -6.12 24.88 12.80
CA MET A 95 -4.84 25.03 13.50
C MET A 95 -5.05 25.83 14.81
N PRO A 96 -5.36 25.14 15.93
CA PRO A 96 -5.78 25.82 17.16
C PRO A 96 -4.69 26.70 17.80
N LYS A 97 -3.42 26.42 17.52
CA LYS A 97 -2.25 27.19 18.00
C LYS A 97 -1.94 28.42 17.13
N ASN A 98 -2.58 28.58 15.97
CA ASN A 98 -2.25 29.58 14.94
C ASN A 98 -0.86 29.40 14.31
N PHE A 99 -0.19 28.29 14.55
CA PHE A 99 1.04 27.87 13.89
C PHE A 99 1.12 26.35 13.85
N GLN A 100 1.80 25.84 12.85
CA GLN A 100 2.22 24.43 12.77
C GLN A 100 3.69 24.35 13.22
N THR A 101 3.98 23.42 14.11
CA THR A 101 5.35 23.09 14.44
C THR A 101 5.94 22.19 13.35
N SER A 102 7.04 22.63 12.74
CA SER A 102 7.68 21.99 11.60
C SER A 102 9.20 22.08 11.74
N GLN A 103 9.95 21.57 10.78
CA GLN A 103 11.40 21.75 10.65
C GLN A 103 11.69 22.32 9.26
N TYR A 104 12.01 23.59 9.15
CA TYR A 104 12.18 24.27 7.87
C TYR A 104 13.64 24.32 7.41
N ASP A 105 14.48 25.01 8.16
CA ASP A 105 15.87 25.31 7.85
C ASP A 105 16.86 24.28 8.42
N GLU A 106 16.47 23.56 9.46
CA GLU A 106 17.29 22.55 10.15
C GLU A 106 16.57 21.20 10.24
N PRO A 107 16.26 20.56 9.08
CA PRO A 107 15.59 19.26 9.05
C PRO A 107 16.49 18.16 9.60
N ILE A 108 15.88 17.10 10.13
CA ILE A 108 16.62 15.99 10.74
C ILE A 108 17.30 15.09 9.71
N CYS A 109 16.79 14.97 8.48
CA CYS A 109 17.39 14.16 7.44
C CYS A 109 17.54 14.97 6.15
N VAL A 110 18.69 14.86 5.49
CA VAL A 110 19.02 15.60 4.26
C VAL A 110 19.74 14.74 3.23
N ASN A 111 19.67 15.17 1.96
CA ASN A 111 20.47 14.63 0.86
C ASN A 111 20.41 13.11 0.70
N GLY A 112 19.18 12.58 0.60
CA GLY A 112 18.94 11.17 0.33
C GLY A 112 18.67 10.87 -1.15
N TYR A 113 18.32 9.63 -1.43
CA TYR A 113 17.84 9.21 -2.74
C TYR A 113 17.04 7.90 -2.67
N LEU A 114 16.20 7.71 -3.68
CA LEU A 114 15.48 6.46 -3.92
C LEU A 114 15.57 6.11 -5.40
N ASP A 115 16.07 4.92 -5.72
CA ASP A 115 16.08 4.40 -7.08
C ASP A 115 14.75 3.66 -7.33
N VAL A 116 14.02 4.08 -8.37
CA VAL A 116 12.76 3.47 -8.77
C VAL A 116 12.87 2.83 -10.15
N GLN A 117 12.28 1.65 -10.31
CA GLN A 117 12.25 0.92 -11.57
C GLN A 117 10.86 1.00 -12.17
N ILE A 118 10.80 1.20 -13.47
CA ILE A 118 9.57 1.11 -14.26
C ILE A 118 9.79 0.14 -15.43
N GLN A 119 8.75 -0.62 -15.73
CA GLN A 119 8.72 -1.45 -16.95
C GLN A 119 8.26 -0.59 -18.12
N THR A 120 9.00 -0.60 -19.21
CA THR A 120 8.69 0.14 -20.42
C THR A 120 8.69 -0.80 -21.63
N ASP A 121 8.18 -0.31 -22.74
CA ASP A 121 8.26 -0.96 -24.06
C ASP A 121 9.71 -1.19 -24.54
N GLU A 122 10.66 -0.41 -24.00
CA GLU A 122 12.10 -0.50 -24.30
C GLU A 122 12.89 -1.33 -23.26
N GLY A 123 12.18 -1.99 -22.30
CA GLY A 123 12.76 -2.73 -21.18
C GLY A 123 12.67 -1.96 -19.85
N ASP A 124 13.26 -2.51 -18.81
CA ASP A 124 13.27 -1.91 -17.48
C ASP A 124 14.17 -0.68 -17.45
N LYS A 125 13.64 0.42 -16.90
CA LYS A 125 14.39 1.66 -16.67
C LYS A 125 14.44 2.01 -15.19
N THR A 126 15.60 2.47 -14.74
CA THR A 126 15.78 2.94 -13.35
C THR A 126 15.96 4.45 -13.33
N PHE A 127 15.21 5.11 -12.47
CA PHE A 127 15.31 6.55 -12.23
C PHE A 127 15.72 6.79 -10.79
N ARG A 128 16.77 7.60 -10.60
CA ARG A 128 17.17 8.06 -9.27
C ARG A 128 16.41 9.33 -8.93
N ILE A 129 15.66 9.25 -7.83
CA ILE A 129 14.93 10.39 -7.26
C ILE A 129 15.71 10.88 -6.06
N GLU A 130 16.33 12.04 -6.18
CA GLU A 130 17.05 12.68 -5.07
C GLU A 130 16.06 13.24 -4.05
N ILE A 131 16.32 12.97 -2.77
CA ILE A 131 15.57 13.51 -1.63
C ILE A 131 16.33 14.73 -1.10
N GLU A 132 15.66 15.85 -1.05
CA GLU A 132 16.24 17.07 -0.47
C GLU A 132 16.28 16.97 1.05
N ARG A 133 15.12 16.64 1.65
CA ARG A 133 14.98 16.50 3.09
C ARG A 133 13.84 15.57 3.49
N VAL A 134 13.94 15.04 4.69
CA VAL A 134 12.86 14.40 5.44
C VAL A 134 12.78 15.11 6.78
N HIS A 135 11.62 15.65 7.12
CA HIS A 135 11.45 16.43 8.32
C HIS A 135 10.13 16.15 9.02
N MET A 136 10.08 16.47 10.30
CA MET A 136 8.91 16.27 11.14
C MET A 136 8.01 17.50 11.14
N GLU A 137 6.71 17.23 11.17
CA GLU A 137 5.65 18.20 11.36
C GLU A 137 4.59 17.63 12.30
N GLU A 138 3.62 18.43 12.68
CA GLU A 138 2.37 17.98 13.26
C GLU A 138 1.22 18.18 12.27
N ASP A 139 0.26 17.26 12.24
CA ASP A 139 -0.91 17.44 11.39
C ASP A 139 -1.90 18.44 11.99
N THR A 140 -2.76 18.98 11.14
CA THR A 140 -3.83 19.92 11.50
C THR A 140 -5.10 19.18 11.94
N GLY A 141 -6.06 19.88 12.51
CA GLY A 141 -7.41 19.37 12.74
C GLY A 141 -8.13 19.04 11.43
N LYS A 142 -9.33 18.53 11.56
CA LYS A 142 -10.22 18.23 10.43
C LYS A 142 -11.37 19.23 10.41
N SER A 143 -11.57 19.87 9.24
CA SER A 143 -12.74 20.72 9.00
C SER A 143 -13.78 19.94 8.20
N LEU A 144 -15.01 19.91 8.70
CA LEU A 144 -16.17 19.34 8.03
C LEU A 144 -17.12 20.48 7.66
N HIS A 145 -17.32 20.72 6.38
CA HIS A 145 -18.21 21.76 5.88
C HIS A 145 -19.60 21.19 5.68
N VAL A 146 -20.59 21.76 6.37
CA VAL A 146 -21.98 21.32 6.40
C VAL A 146 -22.86 22.30 5.60
N GLY A 147 -23.80 21.76 4.83
CA GLY A 147 -24.57 22.55 3.87
C GLY A 147 -23.80 22.74 2.55
N GLY A 148 -24.55 23.09 1.50
CA GLY A 148 -23.97 23.23 0.15
C GLY A 148 -23.76 21.91 -0.59
N SER A 149 -23.72 21.99 -1.93
CA SER A 149 -23.66 20.84 -2.82
C SER A 149 -22.24 20.23 -3.00
N THR A 150 -21.20 20.89 -2.49
CA THR A 150 -19.81 20.56 -2.84
C THR A 150 -18.96 20.04 -1.67
N GLY A 151 -19.48 20.02 -0.44
CA GLY A 151 -18.71 19.67 0.76
C GLY A 151 -17.53 20.61 1.07
N ARG A 152 -17.56 21.84 0.55
CA ARG A 152 -16.50 22.85 0.68
C ARG A 152 -16.97 24.05 1.49
N ILE A 153 -16.01 24.86 1.95
CA ILE A 153 -16.29 26.09 2.68
C ILE A 153 -17.14 27.07 1.85
N HIS A 154 -16.92 27.15 0.53
CA HIS A 154 -17.77 27.94 -0.35
C HIS A 154 -19.14 27.28 -0.50
N GLY A 155 -20.17 27.98 -0.03
CA GLY A 155 -21.56 27.52 -0.01
C GLY A 155 -21.92 26.67 1.19
N ALA A 156 -21.01 26.44 2.14
CA ALA A 156 -21.31 25.80 3.40
C ALA A 156 -22.04 26.80 4.34
N GLU A 157 -23.03 26.31 5.08
CA GLU A 157 -23.75 27.09 6.08
C GLU A 157 -22.89 27.28 7.33
N TYR A 158 -22.13 26.24 7.72
CA TYR A 158 -21.19 26.25 8.83
C TYR A 158 -20.15 25.17 8.67
N SER A 159 -19.10 25.24 9.50
CA SER A 159 -18.05 24.21 9.56
C SER A 159 -17.93 23.66 10.98
N LEU A 160 -17.79 22.34 11.08
CA LEU A 160 -17.45 21.65 12.31
C LEU A 160 -15.95 21.38 12.32
N LEU A 161 -15.31 21.52 13.47
CA LEU A 161 -13.89 21.27 13.67
C LEU A 161 -13.71 20.07 14.59
N ASP A 162 -12.88 19.13 14.15
CA ASP A 162 -12.43 18.00 14.93
C ASP A 162 -10.92 18.07 15.12
N TYR A 163 -10.47 18.26 16.34
CA TYR A 163 -9.06 18.38 16.69
C TYR A 163 -8.41 17.04 17.11
N ASN A 164 -9.10 15.91 16.95
CA ASN A 164 -8.49 14.60 17.21
C ASN A 164 -7.23 14.40 16.38
N ARG A 165 -7.21 14.86 15.12
CA ARG A 165 -6.05 14.79 14.25
C ARG A 165 -4.98 15.83 14.56
N ALA A 166 -5.34 17.01 15.10
CA ALA A 166 -4.39 18.08 15.41
C ALA A 166 -3.27 17.58 16.33
N GLY A 167 -2.02 17.70 15.88
CA GLY A 167 -0.84 17.23 16.60
C GLY A 167 -0.47 15.77 16.38
N ILE A 168 -1.11 15.03 15.46
CA ILE A 168 -0.61 13.70 15.03
C ILE A 168 0.76 13.91 14.39
N PRO A 169 1.77 13.05 14.71
CA PRO A 169 3.09 13.16 14.10
C PRO A 169 3.02 12.95 12.60
N LEU A 170 3.53 13.91 11.85
CA LEU A 170 3.58 13.93 10.41
C LEU A 170 5.05 14.03 9.96
N VAL A 171 5.40 13.31 8.91
CA VAL A 171 6.70 13.41 8.24
C VAL A 171 6.48 13.88 6.82
N GLU A 172 7.19 14.90 6.40
CA GLU A 172 7.24 15.35 5.02
C GLU A 172 8.54 14.90 4.35
N ILE A 173 8.42 14.25 3.19
CA ILE A 173 9.52 13.78 2.35
C ILE A 173 9.50 14.61 1.08
N VAL A 174 10.52 15.46 0.91
CA VAL A 174 10.61 16.40 -0.22
C VAL A 174 11.70 15.94 -1.18
N THR A 175 11.35 15.78 -2.45
CA THR A 175 12.35 15.48 -3.49
C THR A 175 13.02 16.76 -3.98
N LYS A 176 14.26 16.62 -4.46
CA LYS A 176 14.80 17.62 -5.38
C LYS A 176 14.04 17.56 -6.70
N VAL A 177 14.32 18.50 -7.57
CA VAL A 177 13.80 18.51 -8.93
C VAL A 177 14.20 17.22 -9.65
N VAL A 178 13.23 16.55 -10.28
CA VAL A 178 13.42 15.29 -11.01
C VAL A 178 13.37 15.58 -12.52
N PRO A 179 14.51 15.79 -13.16
CA PRO A 179 14.59 16.05 -14.60
C PRO A 179 14.66 14.75 -15.41
N ASN A 180 14.59 14.89 -16.74
CA ASN A 180 14.90 13.82 -17.71
C ASN A 180 13.98 12.59 -17.59
N THR A 181 12.75 12.78 -17.15
CA THR A 181 11.75 11.72 -17.09
C THR A 181 11.06 11.50 -18.43
N GLY A 182 11.02 12.55 -19.29
CA GLY A 182 10.42 12.51 -20.62
C GLY A 182 9.00 11.97 -20.62
N LYS A 183 8.70 11.08 -21.54
CA LYS A 183 7.39 10.42 -21.65
C LYS A 183 7.00 9.57 -20.42
N TYR A 184 7.98 9.25 -19.57
CA TYR A 184 7.77 8.37 -18.40
C TYR A 184 7.46 9.13 -17.10
N ALA A 185 7.35 10.46 -17.13
CA ALA A 185 7.08 11.27 -15.94
C ALA A 185 5.90 10.74 -15.09
N PRO A 186 4.74 10.37 -15.65
CA PRO A 186 3.62 9.82 -14.87
C PRO A 186 3.96 8.50 -14.17
N GLN A 187 4.61 7.58 -14.89
CA GLN A 187 4.99 6.27 -14.35
C GLN A 187 6.06 6.41 -13.27
N VAL A 188 7.03 7.32 -13.45
CA VAL A 188 8.09 7.60 -12.47
C VAL A 188 7.50 8.16 -11.17
N ALA A 189 6.57 9.14 -11.27
CA ALA A 189 5.90 9.69 -10.09
C ALA A 189 5.13 8.60 -9.32
N ARG A 190 4.34 7.78 -10.02
CA ARG A 190 3.62 6.66 -9.44
C ARG A 190 4.57 5.63 -8.80
N ALA A 191 5.64 5.25 -9.48
CA ALA A 191 6.62 4.27 -8.98
C ALA A 191 7.32 4.78 -7.72
N TYR A 192 7.64 6.08 -7.65
CA TYR A 192 8.22 6.69 -6.48
C TYR A 192 7.29 6.60 -5.25
N VAL A 193 6.03 7.01 -5.39
CA VAL A 193 5.07 6.93 -4.28
C VAL A 193 4.80 5.48 -3.87
N ALA A 194 4.74 4.55 -4.83
CA ALA A 194 4.60 3.13 -4.54
C ALA A 194 5.79 2.57 -3.76
N ALA A 195 7.02 2.90 -4.17
CA ALA A 195 8.23 2.47 -3.49
C ALA A 195 8.34 3.06 -2.07
N LEU A 196 7.98 4.34 -1.88
CA LEU A 196 7.89 4.95 -0.55
C LEU A 196 6.87 4.22 0.34
N ARG A 197 5.66 3.96 -0.18
CA ARG A 197 4.62 3.22 0.54
C ARG A 197 5.13 1.88 1.04
N ASP A 198 5.83 1.14 0.19
CA ASP A 198 6.39 -0.17 0.54
C ASP A 198 7.49 -0.05 1.62
N ILE A 199 8.36 0.96 1.52
CA ILE A 199 9.41 1.23 2.52
C ILE A 199 8.78 1.57 3.87
N LEU A 200 7.84 2.51 3.92
CA LEU A 200 7.18 2.96 5.13
C LEU A 200 6.40 1.84 5.83
N ARG A 201 5.74 0.98 5.05
CA ARG A 201 5.07 -0.23 5.53
C ARG A 201 6.09 -1.22 6.10
N GLY A 202 7.18 -1.50 5.38
CA GLY A 202 8.26 -2.38 5.83
C GLY A 202 8.91 -1.91 7.13
N LEU A 203 9.06 -0.60 7.32
CA LEU A 203 9.53 0.02 8.56
C LEU A 203 8.50 -0.03 9.69
N LYS A 204 7.24 -0.35 9.39
CA LYS A 204 6.10 -0.35 10.34
C LYS A 204 5.91 1.01 11.04
N VAL A 205 6.15 2.11 10.32
CA VAL A 205 6.05 3.49 10.86
C VAL A 205 4.75 4.19 10.51
N SER A 206 3.99 3.65 9.55
CA SER A 206 2.68 4.17 9.10
C SER A 206 1.84 3.02 8.53
N ASP A 207 0.53 3.18 8.50
CA ASP A 207 -0.40 2.29 7.80
C ASP A 207 -0.50 2.60 6.29
N VAL A 208 0.05 3.74 5.87
CA VAL A 208 0.23 4.22 4.48
C VAL A 208 -1.04 4.17 3.62
N LYS A 209 -2.18 4.45 4.20
CA LYS A 209 -3.49 4.46 3.53
C LYS A 209 -3.78 5.81 2.91
N MET A 210 -3.66 5.91 1.58
CA MET A 210 -3.91 7.17 0.85
C MET A 210 -5.38 7.60 0.94
N GLU A 211 -6.31 6.65 0.93
CA GLU A 211 -7.75 6.90 1.02
C GLU A 211 -8.20 7.42 2.39
N GLN A 212 -7.43 7.14 3.46
CA GLN A 212 -7.67 7.65 4.81
C GLN A 212 -6.85 8.90 5.12
N GLY A 213 -5.93 9.28 4.20
CA GLY A 213 -5.08 10.46 4.31
C GLY A 213 -3.82 10.30 5.15
N SER A 214 -3.49 9.08 5.60
CA SER A 214 -2.23 8.81 6.31
C SER A 214 -1.00 8.79 5.39
N LEU A 215 -1.20 8.71 4.08
CA LEU A 215 -0.20 8.97 3.05
C LEU A 215 -0.80 9.93 2.01
N ARG A 216 -0.18 11.10 1.84
CA ARG A 216 -0.62 12.13 0.88
C ARG A 216 0.54 12.47 -0.03
N CYS A 217 0.28 12.76 -1.30
CA CYS A 217 1.28 13.19 -2.25
C CYS A 217 0.82 14.47 -2.95
N ASP A 218 1.67 15.49 -2.90
CA ASP A 218 1.52 16.71 -3.67
C ASP A 218 2.50 16.64 -4.85
N VAL A 219 1.99 16.89 -6.06
CA VAL A 219 2.76 16.82 -7.30
C VAL A 219 3.08 18.22 -7.77
N ASN A 220 4.35 18.60 -7.73
CA ASN A 220 4.87 19.79 -8.37
C ASN A 220 5.28 19.45 -9.82
N LEU A 221 4.82 20.21 -10.78
CA LEU A 221 5.15 20.01 -12.18
C LEU A 221 5.42 21.32 -12.88
N SER A 222 6.48 21.36 -13.67
CA SER A 222 6.74 22.41 -14.64
C SER A 222 7.01 21.81 -16.02
N LEU A 223 6.66 22.55 -17.06
CA LEU A 223 6.82 22.15 -18.44
C LEU A 223 7.67 23.22 -19.17
N ALA A 224 8.70 22.77 -19.87
CA ALA A 224 9.56 23.64 -20.67
C ALA A 224 9.72 23.07 -22.08
N GLN A 225 9.98 23.92 -23.08
CA GLN A 225 10.31 23.45 -24.42
C GLN A 225 11.58 22.61 -24.40
N ILE A 226 11.60 21.50 -25.12
CA ILE A 226 12.77 20.62 -25.26
C ILE A 226 13.95 21.46 -25.74
N LYS A 227 15.11 21.25 -25.12
CA LYS A 227 16.39 21.98 -25.41
C LYS A 227 16.38 23.47 -25.05
N SER A 228 15.37 23.99 -24.34
CA SER A 228 15.39 25.39 -23.89
C SER A 228 16.48 25.69 -22.86
N GLY A 229 16.95 24.67 -22.13
CA GLY A 229 17.89 24.79 -21.01
C GLY A 229 17.32 25.54 -19.79
N LYS A 230 16.01 25.78 -19.75
CA LYS A 230 15.32 26.51 -18.67
C LYS A 230 14.26 25.63 -18.05
N LEU A 231 14.03 25.81 -16.77
CA LEU A 231 12.86 25.24 -16.10
C LEU A 231 11.62 26.08 -16.41
N GLY A 232 10.48 25.42 -16.57
CA GLY A 232 9.18 26.10 -16.66
C GLY A 232 8.70 26.62 -15.32
N THR A 233 7.58 27.35 -15.34
CA THR A 233 6.90 27.75 -14.10
C THR A 233 6.14 26.56 -13.53
N ARG A 234 6.36 26.25 -12.24
CA ARG A 234 5.73 25.12 -11.57
C ARG A 234 4.31 25.42 -11.12
N SER A 235 3.46 24.42 -11.16
CA SER A 235 2.21 24.35 -10.41
C SER A 235 2.24 23.17 -9.46
N GLU A 236 1.55 23.29 -8.35
CA GLU A 236 1.42 22.26 -7.33
C GLU A 236 0.02 21.64 -7.43
N THR A 237 -0.07 20.32 -7.54
CA THR A 237 -1.35 19.59 -7.60
C THR A 237 -1.56 18.83 -6.29
N LYS A 238 -2.64 19.16 -5.59
CA LYS A 238 -3.09 18.57 -4.32
C LYS A 238 -4.31 17.65 -4.51
N ASN A 239 -4.70 16.95 -3.45
CA ASN A 239 -5.83 15.99 -3.43
C ASN A 239 -5.62 14.77 -4.33
N VAL A 240 -4.42 14.22 -4.29
CA VAL A 240 -4.08 13.02 -5.04
C VAL A 240 -4.11 11.84 -4.07
N ASN A 241 -5.21 11.08 -4.09
CA ASN A 241 -5.56 10.12 -3.04
C ASN A 241 -5.32 8.64 -3.42
N SER A 242 -4.64 8.37 -4.53
CA SER A 242 -4.27 7.02 -4.94
C SER A 242 -3.04 7.02 -5.86
N LEU A 243 -2.36 5.89 -6.00
CA LEU A 243 -1.26 5.75 -6.95
C LEU A 243 -1.69 6.02 -8.40
N ARG A 244 -2.91 5.63 -8.76
CA ARG A 244 -3.49 5.91 -10.07
C ARG A 244 -3.74 7.40 -10.26
N SER A 245 -4.17 8.08 -9.21
CA SER A 245 -4.40 9.53 -9.24
C SER A 245 -3.11 10.31 -9.38
N VAL A 246 -1.99 9.84 -8.81
CA VAL A 246 -0.65 10.44 -9.03
C VAL A 246 -0.30 10.45 -10.51
N GLU A 247 -0.43 9.31 -11.19
CA GLU A 247 -0.15 9.19 -12.62
C GLU A 247 -1.07 10.09 -13.46
N ARG A 248 -2.38 10.06 -13.19
CA ARG A 248 -3.37 10.87 -13.89
C ARG A 248 -3.20 12.37 -13.66
N ALA A 249 -2.80 12.77 -12.44
CA ALA A 249 -2.55 14.17 -12.12
C ALA A 249 -1.36 14.72 -12.91
N VAL A 250 -0.28 13.95 -13.06
CA VAL A 250 0.87 14.33 -13.90
C VAL A 250 0.43 14.48 -15.36
N ILE A 251 -0.29 13.50 -15.93
CA ILE A 251 -0.78 13.56 -17.32
C ILE A 251 -1.67 14.78 -17.52
N GLY A 252 -2.66 14.98 -16.65
CA GLY A 252 -3.59 16.09 -16.76
C GLY A 252 -2.91 17.46 -16.68
N GLU A 253 -1.93 17.61 -15.81
CA GLU A 253 -1.22 18.86 -15.62
C GLU A 253 -0.23 19.15 -16.76
N VAL A 254 0.44 18.13 -17.31
CA VAL A 254 1.27 18.22 -18.52
C VAL A 254 0.44 18.73 -19.70
N ILE A 255 -0.71 18.11 -19.95
CA ILE A 255 -1.61 18.52 -21.05
C ILE A 255 -2.12 19.95 -20.83
N ARG A 256 -2.53 20.29 -19.61
CA ARG A 256 -3.03 21.64 -19.28
C ARG A 256 -1.99 22.72 -19.53
N GLN A 257 -0.75 22.52 -19.01
CA GLN A 257 0.31 23.50 -19.19
C GLN A 257 0.69 23.66 -20.67
N ALA A 258 0.80 22.56 -21.41
CA ALA A 258 1.12 22.58 -22.82
C ALA A 258 0.07 23.37 -23.64
N ASN A 259 -1.22 23.09 -23.44
CA ASN A 259 -2.28 23.82 -24.14
C ASN A 259 -2.21 25.33 -23.87
N ARG A 260 -2.00 25.75 -22.62
CA ARG A 260 -1.82 27.17 -22.29
C ARG A 260 -0.60 27.80 -22.98
N LEU A 261 0.52 27.08 -23.00
CA LEU A 261 1.74 27.55 -23.65
C LEU A 261 1.56 27.68 -25.19
N GLU A 262 0.86 26.74 -25.84
CA GLU A 262 0.53 26.78 -27.27
C GLU A 262 -0.45 27.94 -27.59
N ASP A 263 -1.35 28.27 -26.66
CA ASP A 263 -2.25 29.45 -26.79
C ASP A 263 -1.54 30.77 -26.49
N GLY A 264 -0.22 30.76 -26.24
CA GLY A 264 0.59 31.95 -25.94
C GLY A 264 0.39 32.50 -24.53
N GLU A 265 -0.27 31.76 -23.65
CA GLU A 265 -0.48 32.12 -22.25
C GLU A 265 0.75 31.76 -21.39
N ARG A 266 0.89 32.45 -20.24
CA ARG A 266 1.90 32.15 -19.25
C ARG A 266 1.35 31.20 -18.21
N ILE A 267 2.18 30.26 -17.78
CA ILE A 267 1.88 29.46 -16.59
C ILE A 267 2.10 30.31 -15.34
N ILE A 268 1.13 30.25 -14.43
CA ILE A 268 1.17 30.96 -13.14
C ILE A 268 1.54 29.94 -12.07
N GLN A 269 2.39 30.34 -11.12
CA GLN A 269 2.69 29.52 -9.96
C GLN A 269 1.49 29.53 -9.02
N GLU A 270 0.80 28.40 -8.96
CA GLU A 270 -0.44 28.23 -8.18
C GLU A 270 -0.58 26.82 -7.61
N THR A 271 -1.36 26.69 -6.55
CA THR A 271 -1.86 25.40 -6.08
C THR A 271 -3.14 25.06 -6.84
N ARG A 272 -3.22 23.81 -7.28
CA ARG A 272 -4.36 23.26 -8.02
C ARG A 272 -4.88 22.02 -7.27
N HIS A 273 -6.15 21.70 -7.46
CA HIS A 273 -6.78 20.52 -6.88
C HIS A 273 -7.11 19.52 -7.98
N PHE A 274 -6.65 18.29 -7.81
CA PHE A 274 -6.99 17.19 -8.72
C PHE A 274 -8.47 16.80 -8.57
N LEU A 275 -9.12 16.53 -9.68
CA LEU A 275 -10.51 16.07 -9.77
C LEU A 275 -10.50 14.62 -10.27
N GLU A 276 -10.78 13.69 -9.38
CA GLU A 276 -10.67 12.24 -9.65
C GLU A 276 -11.56 11.80 -10.83
N GLU A 277 -12.78 12.33 -10.91
CA GLU A 277 -13.74 11.94 -11.96
C GLU A 277 -13.25 12.30 -13.36
N SER A 278 -12.77 13.54 -13.55
CA SER A 278 -12.37 14.07 -14.87
C SER A 278 -10.89 13.86 -15.19
N GLY A 279 -10.02 13.63 -14.21
CA GLY A 279 -8.57 13.63 -14.37
C GLY A 279 -7.96 15.00 -14.62
N GLN A 280 -8.74 16.08 -14.44
CA GLN A 280 -8.32 17.45 -14.61
C GLN A 280 -7.94 18.11 -13.29
N THR A 281 -7.29 19.25 -13.35
CA THR A 281 -7.02 20.08 -12.19
C THR A 281 -7.81 21.39 -12.27
N ARG A 282 -8.22 21.92 -11.12
CA ARG A 282 -8.82 23.25 -11.03
C ARG A 282 -7.96 24.16 -10.17
N PRO A 283 -7.97 25.46 -10.40
CA PRO A 283 -7.26 26.43 -9.57
C PRO A 283 -7.70 26.33 -8.10
N GLY A 284 -6.74 26.37 -7.20
CA GLY A 284 -6.93 26.62 -5.80
C GLY A 284 -6.64 28.09 -5.46
N ARG A 285 -6.09 28.34 -4.28
CA ARG A 285 -5.56 29.66 -3.91
C ARG A 285 -4.20 29.89 -4.57
N SER A 286 -3.78 31.15 -4.69
CA SER A 286 -2.41 31.48 -5.03
C SER A 286 -1.46 30.91 -3.96
N LYS A 287 -0.27 30.47 -4.36
CA LYS A 287 0.70 29.88 -3.45
C LYS A 287 1.27 30.98 -2.53
N GLU A 288 1.17 30.79 -1.23
CA GLU A 288 1.85 31.60 -0.23
C GLU A 288 3.36 31.34 -0.31
N GLN A 289 4.16 32.39 -0.17
CA GLN A 289 5.63 32.24 -0.15
C GLN A 289 6.09 31.88 1.27
N ALA A 290 7.31 31.35 1.39
CA ALA A 290 7.87 30.97 2.69
C ALA A 290 7.93 32.16 3.66
N GLU A 291 8.15 33.36 3.14
CA GLU A 291 8.15 34.61 3.90
C GLU A 291 6.80 34.95 4.53
N ASP A 292 5.71 34.51 3.95
CA ASP A 292 4.34 34.72 4.47
C ASP A 292 4.13 33.97 5.78
N TYR A 293 4.80 32.83 5.97
CA TYR A 293 4.73 32.03 7.20
C TYR A 293 5.58 32.57 8.34
N ARG A 294 6.48 33.49 8.10
CA ARG A 294 7.32 34.13 9.14
C ARG A 294 7.91 33.10 10.09
N TYR A 295 8.62 32.10 9.53
CA TYR A 295 9.25 31.05 10.30
C TYR A 295 10.19 31.62 11.35
N PHE A 296 10.13 31.06 12.56
CA PHE A 296 11.13 31.29 13.62
C PHE A 296 11.28 30.03 14.47
N PRO A 297 12.42 29.85 15.16
CA PRO A 297 12.65 28.70 16.01
C PRO A 297 11.58 28.53 17.07
N GLU A 298 11.13 27.28 17.30
CA GLU A 298 10.19 26.96 18.37
C GLU A 298 10.88 27.09 19.73
N PRO A 299 10.54 28.09 20.56
CA PRO A 299 11.29 28.36 21.78
C PRO A 299 11.01 27.35 22.90
N ASP A 300 9.89 26.61 22.81
CA ASP A 300 9.45 25.70 23.86
C ASP A 300 9.98 24.26 23.66
N LEU A 301 10.71 24.02 22.57
CA LEU A 301 11.31 22.71 22.27
C LEU A 301 12.84 22.80 22.24
N VAL A 302 13.47 21.85 22.91
CA VAL A 302 14.93 21.68 22.82
C VAL A 302 15.33 21.11 21.45
N PRO A 303 16.52 21.43 20.94
CA PRO A 303 17.02 20.83 19.73
C PRO A 303 17.10 19.30 19.79
N VAL A 304 16.95 18.64 18.67
CA VAL A 304 17.17 17.21 18.49
C VAL A 304 18.63 17.00 18.07
N VAL A 305 19.39 16.29 18.89
CA VAL A 305 20.83 16.04 18.68
C VAL A 305 21.07 14.53 18.72
N PRO A 306 20.83 13.81 17.61
CA PRO A 306 21.02 12.37 17.58
C PRO A 306 22.52 12.04 17.65
N ASP A 307 22.94 11.25 18.64
CA ASP A 307 24.30 10.78 18.72
C ASP A 307 24.57 9.60 17.76
N ALA A 308 25.82 9.37 17.42
CA ALA A 308 26.22 8.32 16.48
C ALA A 308 25.82 6.91 16.96
N LYS A 309 25.83 6.66 18.27
CA LYS A 309 25.46 5.37 18.85
C LYS A 309 23.97 5.09 18.65
N TRP A 310 23.13 6.08 18.93
CA TRP A 310 21.68 5.95 18.73
C TRP A 310 21.33 5.74 17.25
N ILE A 311 21.98 6.48 16.33
CA ILE A 311 21.80 6.28 14.89
C ILE A 311 22.20 4.87 14.48
N GLU A 312 23.33 4.34 14.93
CA GLU A 312 23.78 2.99 14.61
C GLU A 312 22.87 1.89 15.22
N GLU A 313 22.32 2.13 16.41
CA GLU A 313 21.33 1.24 17.01
C GLU A 313 20.06 1.19 16.15
N LEU A 314 19.53 2.32 15.71
CA LEU A 314 18.38 2.38 14.81
C LEU A 314 18.67 1.73 13.46
N LYS A 315 19.84 1.96 12.89
CA LYS A 315 20.27 1.37 11.61
C LYS A 315 20.27 -0.16 11.64
N LYS A 316 20.61 -0.78 12.76
CA LYS A 316 20.56 -2.24 12.94
C LYS A 316 19.15 -2.79 12.95
N THR A 317 18.15 -1.97 13.22
CA THR A 317 16.73 -2.37 13.20
C THR A 317 16.07 -2.24 11.85
N LEU A 318 16.77 -1.70 10.84
CA LEU A 318 16.23 -1.57 9.50
C LEU A 318 15.90 -2.95 8.92
N PRO A 319 14.69 -3.16 8.41
CA PRO A 319 14.34 -4.38 7.70
C PRO A 319 15.08 -4.47 6.37
N GLU A 320 15.06 -5.65 5.77
CA GLU A 320 15.46 -5.83 4.38
C GLU A 320 14.70 -4.85 3.47
N LYS A 321 15.39 -4.24 2.51
CA LYS A 321 14.73 -3.32 1.56
C LYS A 321 13.62 -4.05 0.78
N PRO A 322 12.44 -3.47 0.60
CA PRO A 322 11.31 -4.15 -0.06
C PRO A 322 11.65 -4.68 -1.47
N ALA A 323 12.48 -3.96 -2.24
CA ALA A 323 12.91 -4.41 -3.55
C ALA A 323 13.82 -5.66 -3.47
N ASP A 324 14.79 -5.66 -2.54
CA ASP A 324 15.71 -6.78 -2.33
C ASP A 324 14.94 -8.00 -1.81
N ARG A 325 14.01 -7.79 -0.86
CA ARG A 325 13.11 -8.82 -0.34
C ARG A 325 12.28 -9.45 -1.47
N ARG A 326 11.64 -8.65 -2.33
CA ARG A 326 10.89 -9.17 -3.47
C ARG A 326 11.77 -10.03 -4.38
N LYS A 327 12.95 -9.55 -4.74
CA LYS A 327 13.90 -10.28 -5.58
C LYS A 327 14.34 -11.59 -4.94
N ARG A 328 14.64 -11.59 -3.64
CA ARG A 328 14.99 -12.79 -2.88
C ARG A 328 13.85 -13.80 -2.88
N LEU A 329 12.62 -13.37 -2.59
CA LEU A 329 11.46 -14.24 -2.55
C LEU A 329 11.08 -14.77 -3.93
N GLN A 330 11.16 -13.95 -4.97
CA GLN A 330 10.96 -14.41 -6.35
C GLN A 330 11.95 -15.53 -6.74
N THR A 331 13.22 -15.36 -6.40
CA THR A 331 14.25 -16.35 -6.68
C THR A 331 14.02 -17.62 -5.87
N SER A 332 13.78 -17.50 -4.55
CA SER A 332 13.65 -18.66 -3.66
C SER A 332 12.36 -19.46 -3.89
N TRP A 333 11.28 -18.80 -4.31
CA TRP A 333 9.99 -19.43 -4.56
C TRP A 333 9.72 -19.71 -6.04
N SER A 334 10.63 -19.31 -6.94
CA SER A 334 10.45 -19.39 -8.39
C SER A 334 9.13 -18.74 -8.87
N VAL A 335 8.79 -17.57 -8.32
CA VAL A 335 7.55 -16.87 -8.59
C VAL A 335 7.73 -15.85 -9.72
N PRO A 336 6.86 -15.86 -10.75
CA PRO A 336 6.89 -14.85 -11.81
C PRO A 336 6.58 -13.43 -11.29
N ASP A 337 7.08 -12.39 -11.97
CA ASP A 337 6.88 -10.98 -11.63
C ASP A 337 5.40 -10.62 -11.42
N LYS A 338 4.53 -11.10 -12.31
CA LYS A 338 3.09 -10.85 -12.24
C LYS A 338 2.46 -11.37 -10.94
N GLU A 339 2.89 -12.52 -10.48
CA GLU A 339 2.39 -13.15 -9.27
C GLU A 339 2.96 -12.49 -8.01
N MET A 340 4.23 -12.08 -8.03
CA MET A 340 4.82 -11.27 -6.98
C MET A 340 4.09 -9.93 -6.86
N ALA A 341 3.83 -9.26 -7.97
CA ALA A 341 3.06 -8.02 -7.99
C ALA A 341 1.62 -8.21 -7.44
N ALA A 342 0.98 -9.34 -7.70
CA ALA A 342 -0.35 -9.65 -7.16
C ALA A 342 -0.32 -9.75 -5.63
N MET A 343 0.69 -10.43 -5.04
CA MET A 343 0.85 -10.52 -3.58
C MET A 343 1.09 -9.15 -2.94
N VAL A 344 1.94 -8.32 -3.56
CA VAL A 344 2.24 -6.97 -3.08
C VAL A 344 1.00 -6.07 -3.15
N ASN A 345 0.28 -6.09 -4.27
CA ASN A 345 -0.92 -5.27 -4.48
C ASN A 345 -2.09 -5.68 -3.56
N ALA A 346 -2.21 -6.97 -3.25
CA ALA A 346 -3.19 -7.48 -2.30
C ALA A 346 -2.76 -7.28 -0.83
N GLU A 347 -1.56 -6.74 -0.57
CA GLU A 347 -0.98 -6.56 0.77
C GLU A 347 -0.80 -7.87 1.55
N LEU A 348 -0.64 -8.98 0.84
CA LEU A 348 -0.54 -10.33 1.40
C LEU A 348 0.87 -10.94 1.33
N LEU A 349 1.89 -10.19 0.88
CA LEU A 349 3.25 -10.71 0.77
C LEU A 349 3.81 -11.17 2.12
N ASP A 350 3.59 -10.38 3.18
CA ASP A 350 4.01 -10.72 4.55
C ASP A 350 3.33 -12.00 5.03
N THR A 351 2.01 -12.07 4.82
CA THR A 351 1.19 -13.22 5.22
C THR A 351 1.59 -14.51 4.51
N VAL A 352 1.89 -14.43 3.20
CA VAL A 352 2.38 -15.58 2.43
C VAL A 352 3.77 -15.99 2.91
N GLU A 353 4.70 -15.04 3.14
CA GLU A 353 6.06 -15.36 3.64
C GLU A 353 6.00 -16.00 5.02
N GLU A 354 5.18 -15.49 5.94
CA GLU A 354 4.99 -16.09 7.27
C GLU A 354 4.43 -17.51 7.16
N THR A 355 3.47 -17.76 6.26
CA THR A 355 2.92 -19.09 6.01
C THR A 355 3.99 -20.06 5.51
N VAL A 356 4.86 -19.59 4.62
CA VAL A 356 5.99 -20.38 4.09
C VAL A 356 7.04 -20.65 5.18
N LEU A 357 7.32 -19.69 6.04
CA LEU A 357 8.23 -19.86 7.20
C LEU A 357 7.73 -20.91 8.19
N LEU A 358 6.41 -21.16 8.24
CA LEU A 358 5.81 -22.25 9.01
C LEU A 358 5.85 -23.61 8.29
N GLY A 359 6.51 -23.68 7.11
CA GLY A 359 6.75 -24.92 6.37
C GLY A 359 5.78 -25.21 5.23
N ALA A 360 4.93 -24.26 4.88
CA ALA A 360 4.02 -24.41 3.73
C ALA A 360 4.77 -24.24 2.40
N ASP A 361 4.30 -24.96 1.37
CA ASP A 361 4.77 -24.76 0.00
C ASP A 361 4.38 -23.35 -0.50
N PRO A 362 5.32 -22.58 -1.09
CA PRO A 362 5.06 -21.21 -1.52
C PRO A 362 3.91 -21.06 -2.53
N THR A 363 3.79 -22.01 -3.47
CA THR A 363 2.73 -21.97 -4.49
C THR A 363 1.36 -22.22 -3.88
N LYS A 364 1.28 -23.16 -2.94
CA LYS A 364 0.03 -23.44 -2.22
C LYS A 364 -0.33 -22.27 -1.29
N ALA A 365 0.62 -21.76 -0.50
CA ALA A 365 0.40 -20.60 0.38
C ALA A 365 -0.17 -19.42 -0.41
N ARG A 366 0.46 -19.05 -1.52
CA ARG A 366 -0.02 -17.99 -2.40
C ARG A 366 -1.43 -18.28 -2.93
N SER A 367 -1.67 -19.50 -3.44
CA SER A 367 -2.97 -19.87 -4.02
C SER A 367 -4.10 -19.80 -2.99
N TRP A 368 -3.86 -20.18 -1.75
CA TRP A 368 -4.84 -20.09 -0.68
C TRP A 368 -5.12 -18.64 -0.28
N TRP A 369 -4.09 -17.84 -0.05
CA TRP A 369 -4.25 -16.46 0.39
C TRP A 369 -4.86 -15.57 -0.70
N LEU A 370 -4.36 -15.60 -1.94
CA LEU A 370 -4.87 -14.78 -3.05
C LEU A 370 -6.18 -15.33 -3.65
N GLY A 371 -6.47 -16.61 -3.46
CA GLY A 371 -7.65 -17.28 -4.01
C GLY A 371 -8.80 -17.34 -3.01
N GLU A 372 -8.95 -18.49 -2.36
CA GLU A 372 -10.13 -18.81 -1.56
C GLU A 372 -10.34 -17.87 -0.36
N ILE A 373 -9.27 -17.55 0.39
CA ILE A 373 -9.36 -16.71 1.57
C ILE A 373 -9.70 -15.27 1.19
N SER A 374 -9.02 -14.71 0.17
CA SER A 374 -9.34 -13.36 -0.34
C SER A 374 -10.75 -13.27 -0.92
N ARG A 375 -11.25 -14.32 -1.59
CA ARG A 375 -12.64 -14.37 -2.06
C ARG A 375 -13.62 -14.23 -0.89
N ILE A 376 -13.46 -15.03 0.17
CA ILE A 376 -14.32 -14.97 1.36
C ILE A 376 -14.20 -13.60 2.06
N ALA A 377 -13.01 -13.06 2.13
CA ALA A 377 -12.74 -11.75 2.73
C ALA A 377 -13.47 -10.62 1.99
N ASN A 378 -13.39 -10.62 0.66
CA ASN A 378 -14.10 -9.66 -0.19
C ASN A 378 -15.62 -9.78 -0.06
N ASP A 379 -16.16 -11.01 -0.05
CA ASP A 379 -17.60 -11.25 0.14
C ASP A 379 -18.11 -10.71 1.49
N ARG A 380 -17.24 -10.71 2.52
CA ARG A 380 -17.55 -10.19 3.87
C ARG A 380 -17.10 -8.75 4.11
N SER A 381 -16.40 -8.13 3.16
CA SER A 381 -15.81 -6.78 3.29
C SER A 381 -14.87 -6.63 4.50
N VAL A 382 -14.02 -7.63 4.75
CA VAL A 382 -13.01 -7.66 5.82
C VAL A 382 -11.65 -8.01 5.25
N LEU A 383 -10.58 -7.84 6.04
CA LEU A 383 -9.25 -8.26 5.62
C LEU A 383 -9.10 -9.79 5.67
N ALA A 384 -8.35 -10.36 4.74
CA ALA A 384 -8.09 -11.80 4.68
C ALA A 384 -7.45 -12.33 5.99
N THR A 385 -6.57 -11.52 6.59
CA THR A 385 -5.88 -11.81 7.85
C THR A 385 -6.76 -11.76 9.10
N GLU A 386 -7.96 -11.16 9.00
CA GLU A 386 -8.94 -11.15 10.08
C GLU A 386 -9.81 -12.41 10.10
N LEU A 387 -9.87 -13.16 8.98
CA LEU A 387 -10.70 -14.35 8.84
C LEU A 387 -10.06 -15.60 9.43
N ILE A 388 -8.77 -15.77 9.23
CA ILE A 388 -8.05 -17.00 9.57
C ILE A 388 -6.58 -16.69 9.87
N SER A 389 -5.99 -17.41 10.82
CA SER A 389 -4.59 -17.20 11.19
C SER A 389 -3.62 -17.84 10.18
N VAL A 390 -2.44 -17.26 10.06
CA VAL A 390 -1.33 -17.80 9.25
C VAL A 390 -1.01 -19.24 9.62
N LYS A 391 -1.07 -19.56 10.94
CA LYS A 391 -0.81 -20.89 11.47
C LYS A 391 -1.83 -21.92 10.99
N ASP A 392 -3.11 -21.57 11.01
CA ASP A 392 -4.18 -22.48 10.57
C ASP A 392 -4.08 -22.77 9.06
N VAL A 393 -3.75 -21.74 8.26
CA VAL A 393 -3.53 -21.93 6.82
C VAL A 393 -2.31 -22.83 6.56
N ALA A 394 -1.22 -22.62 7.28
CA ALA A 394 -0.02 -23.46 7.15
C ALA A 394 -0.32 -24.93 7.53
N GLU A 395 -1.10 -25.16 8.59
CA GLU A 395 -1.55 -26.49 9.03
C GLU A 395 -2.39 -27.17 7.94
N VAL A 396 -3.38 -26.46 7.37
CA VAL A 396 -4.21 -27.00 6.29
C VAL A 396 -3.35 -27.36 5.07
N ILE A 397 -2.41 -26.52 4.68
CA ILE A 397 -1.50 -26.80 3.55
C ILE A 397 -0.61 -28.02 3.85
N ALA A 398 -0.13 -28.17 5.09
CA ALA A 398 0.64 -29.34 5.50
C ALA A 398 -0.16 -30.63 5.41
N LEU A 399 -1.45 -30.62 5.81
CA LEU A 399 -2.35 -31.77 5.69
C LEU A 399 -2.64 -32.14 4.23
N ILE A 400 -2.78 -31.14 3.35
CA ILE A 400 -2.90 -31.39 1.91
C ILE A 400 -1.62 -32.03 1.35
N SER A 401 -0.47 -31.55 1.78
CA SER A 401 0.83 -32.03 1.30
C SER A 401 1.13 -33.47 1.77
N LYS A 402 0.59 -33.88 2.92
CA LYS A 402 0.66 -35.24 3.44
C LYS A 402 -0.39 -36.18 2.85
N GLY A 403 -1.32 -35.66 2.03
CA GLY A 403 -2.44 -36.45 1.48
C GLY A 403 -3.55 -36.77 2.48
N GLU A 404 -3.53 -36.12 3.66
CA GLU A 404 -4.55 -36.29 4.70
C GLU A 404 -5.83 -35.50 4.38
N LEU A 405 -5.73 -34.47 3.53
CA LEU A 405 -6.84 -33.68 2.98
C LEU A 405 -6.75 -33.57 1.48
N THR A 406 -7.89 -33.64 0.80
CA THR A 406 -8.02 -33.15 -0.58
C THR A 406 -8.28 -31.65 -0.59
N ASP A 407 -8.03 -30.94 -1.71
CA ASP A 407 -8.34 -29.51 -1.81
C ASP A 407 -9.81 -29.18 -1.48
N LYS A 408 -10.74 -30.09 -1.83
CA LYS A 408 -12.17 -29.94 -1.50
C LYS A 408 -12.43 -30.02 0.00
N LEU A 409 -11.81 -30.97 0.68
CA LEU A 409 -11.92 -31.11 2.14
C LEU A 409 -11.24 -29.93 2.85
N ALA A 410 -10.08 -29.50 2.36
CA ALA A 410 -9.35 -28.36 2.90
C ALA A 410 -10.20 -27.07 2.86
N ARG A 411 -10.98 -26.82 1.78
CA ARG A 411 -11.93 -25.70 1.74
C ARG A 411 -12.98 -25.79 2.84
N GLN A 412 -13.53 -26.97 3.09
CA GLN A 412 -14.50 -27.17 4.17
C GLN A 412 -13.87 -26.96 5.54
N VAL A 413 -12.58 -27.32 5.72
CA VAL A 413 -11.83 -27.04 6.95
C VAL A 413 -11.65 -25.54 7.14
N VAL A 414 -11.18 -24.81 6.11
CA VAL A 414 -11.01 -23.36 6.15
C VAL A 414 -12.34 -22.66 6.43
N GLU A 415 -13.44 -23.06 5.78
CA GLU A 415 -14.77 -22.53 6.06
C GLU A 415 -15.19 -22.74 7.52
N GLY A 416 -14.94 -23.91 8.10
CA GLY A 416 -15.24 -24.22 9.49
C GLY A 416 -14.41 -23.37 10.47
N VAL A 417 -13.12 -23.20 10.20
CA VAL A 417 -12.24 -22.32 11.02
C VAL A 417 -12.76 -20.88 10.96
N ILE A 418 -13.07 -20.37 9.78
CA ILE A 418 -13.63 -19.01 9.58
C ILE A 418 -15.01 -18.87 10.24
N ALA A 419 -15.77 -19.94 10.36
CA ALA A 419 -17.04 -19.97 11.09
C ALA A 419 -16.88 -20.05 12.62
N GLY A 420 -15.66 -20.14 13.13
CA GLY A 420 -15.38 -20.22 14.56
C GLY A 420 -15.58 -21.62 15.18
N GLU A 421 -15.57 -22.68 14.36
CA GLU A 421 -15.77 -24.05 14.85
C GLU A 421 -14.56 -24.63 15.60
N GLY A 422 -13.42 -23.95 15.56
CA GLY A 422 -12.17 -24.29 16.22
C GLY A 422 -10.97 -24.33 15.29
N SER A 423 -9.89 -24.98 15.71
CA SER A 423 -8.69 -25.21 14.89
C SER A 423 -8.98 -26.12 13.68
N PRO A 424 -8.09 -26.19 12.67
CA PRO A 424 -8.23 -27.15 11.59
C PRO A 424 -8.46 -28.58 12.07
N ALA A 425 -7.74 -29.04 13.09
CA ALA A 425 -7.90 -30.37 13.67
C ALA A 425 -9.28 -30.57 14.32
N ASP A 426 -9.82 -29.55 15.01
CA ASP A 426 -11.17 -29.58 15.59
C ASP A 426 -12.24 -29.70 14.52
N VAL A 427 -12.14 -28.89 13.45
CA VAL A 427 -13.08 -28.92 12.32
C VAL A 427 -13.06 -30.27 11.62
N ILE A 428 -11.88 -30.85 11.36
CA ILE A 428 -11.70 -32.17 10.77
C ILE A 428 -12.43 -33.21 11.60
N THR A 429 -12.26 -33.17 12.91
CA THR A 429 -12.87 -34.12 13.84
C THR A 429 -14.39 -33.96 13.90
N LYS A 430 -14.88 -32.72 14.06
CA LYS A 430 -16.31 -32.41 14.18
C LYS A 430 -17.10 -32.74 12.92
N ARG A 431 -16.53 -32.47 11.75
CA ARG A 431 -17.17 -32.68 10.45
C ARG A 431 -16.87 -34.04 9.82
N GLY A 432 -16.00 -34.86 10.45
CA GLY A 432 -15.59 -36.17 9.93
C GLY A 432 -14.87 -36.10 8.60
N LEU A 433 -14.06 -35.07 8.37
CA LEU A 433 -13.37 -34.78 7.11
C LEU A 433 -12.08 -35.62 7.02
N LYS A 434 -12.20 -36.84 6.50
CA LYS A 434 -11.04 -37.73 6.26
C LYS A 434 -11.02 -38.17 4.80
N VAL A 435 -9.81 -38.27 4.25
CA VAL A 435 -9.63 -38.85 2.92
C VAL A 435 -9.97 -40.33 2.99
N VAL A 436 -10.87 -40.77 2.10
CA VAL A 436 -11.17 -42.20 1.90
C VAL A 436 -10.00 -42.80 1.13
N SER A 437 -9.11 -43.50 1.84
CA SER A 437 -7.93 -44.17 1.27
C SER A 437 -8.04 -45.68 1.25
N ASP A 438 -9.14 -46.24 1.75
CA ASP A 438 -9.40 -47.69 1.75
C ASP A 438 -9.68 -48.15 0.31
N ASP A 439 -8.78 -48.96 -0.22
CA ASP A 439 -8.90 -49.50 -1.59
C ASP A 439 -10.17 -50.32 -1.82
N SER A 440 -10.72 -50.95 -0.79
CA SER A 440 -11.95 -51.72 -0.89
C SER A 440 -13.17 -50.82 -1.07
N GLN A 441 -13.25 -49.70 -0.34
CA GLN A 441 -14.31 -48.71 -0.47
C GLN A 441 -14.22 -47.96 -1.79
N LEU A 442 -13.01 -47.57 -2.21
CA LEU A 442 -12.80 -46.93 -3.50
C LEU A 442 -13.14 -47.85 -4.65
N MET A 443 -12.76 -49.13 -4.59
CA MET A 443 -13.06 -50.11 -5.63
C MET A 443 -14.57 -50.34 -5.75
N LYS A 444 -15.30 -50.39 -4.66
CA LYS A 444 -16.75 -50.48 -4.69
C LYS A 444 -17.36 -49.28 -5.45
N ALA A 445 -16.96 -48.06 -5.09
CA ALA A 445 -17.47 -46.86 -5.78
C ALA A 445 -17.08 -46.83 -7.26
N ILE A 446 -15.89 -47.35 -7.62
CA ILE A 446 -15.44 -47.47 -9.02
C ILE A 446 -16.32 -48.47 -9.77
N ILE A 447 -16.60 -49.64 -9.22
CA ILE A 447 -17.46 -50.66 -9.84
C ILE A 447 -18.86 -50.07 -10.08
N ASP A 448 -19.43 -49.40 -9.09
CA ASP A 448 -20.75 -48.77 -9.19
C ASP A 448 -20.79 -47.69 -10.28
N ALA A 449 -19.72 -46.83 -10.36
CA ALA A 449 -19.60 -45.80 -11.39
C ALA A 449 -19.41 -46.37 -12.80
N VAL A 450 -18.64 -47.46 -12.95
CA VAL A 450 -18.42 -48.17 -14.22
C VAL A 450 -19.75 -48.81 -14.69
N ALA A 451 -20.50 -49.42 -13.77
CA ALA A 451 -21.81 -50.00 -14.09
C ALA A 451 -22.82 -48.93 -14.50
N ALA A 452 -22.89 -47.81 -13.82
CA ALA A 452 -23.80 -46.71 -14.12
C ALA A 452 -23.49 -45.97 -15.43
N GLN A 453 -22.20 -46.01 -15.90
CA GLN A 453 -21.76 -45.36 -17.12
C GLN A 453 -21.04 -46.32 -18.08
N ALA A 454 -21.69 -47.41 -18.43
CA ALA A 454 -21.12 -48.51 -19.19
C ALA A 454 -20.56 -48.09 -20.56
N GLU A 455 -21.19 -47.17 -21.28
CA GLU A 455 -20.69 -46.63 -22.55
C GLU A 455 -19.38 -45.87 -22.39
N THR A 456 -19.27 -45.03 -21.33
CA THR A 456 -18.04 -44.30 -21.03
C THR A 456 -16.91 -45.24 -20.63
N ALA A 457 -17.24 -46.27 -19.85
CA ALA A 457 -16.29 -47.31 -19.46
C ALA A 457 -15.76 -48.11 -20.69
N GLN A 458 -16.64 -48.39 -21.64
CA GLN A 458 -16.27 -49.06 -22.89
C GLN A 458 -15.30 -48.20 -23.72
N ARG A 459 -15.56 -46.89 -23.85
CA ARG A 459 -14.66 -45.97 -24.54
C ARG A 459 -13.26 -45.89 -23.90
N VAL A 460 -13.19 -45.98 -22.56
CA VAL A 460 -11.89 -46.03 -21.86
C VAL A 460 -11.17 -47.32 -22.16
N ARG A 461 -11.87 -48.50 -22.15
CA ARG A 461 -11.29 -49.80 -22.55
C ARG A 461 -10.77 -49.81 -23.97
N GLU A 462 -11.36 -49.06 -24.88
CA GLU A 462 -10.96 -48.88 -26.28
C GLU A 462 -9.78 -47.86 -26.44
N GLY A 463 -9.23 -47.38 -25.32
CA GLY A 463 -8.03 -46.52 -25.33
C GLY A 463 -8.32 -45.02 -25.26
N ASN A 464 -9.59 -44.59 -25.13
CA ASN A 464 -9.90 -43.18 -24.91
C ASN A 464 -9.75 -42.82 -23.44
N ILE A 465 -8.49 -42.71 -22.98
CA ILE A 465 -8.15 -42.39 -21.56
C ILE A 465 -8.76 -41.06 -21.06
N PRO A 466 -8.87 -39.97 -21.86
CA PRO A 466 -9.57 -38.75 -21.42
C PRO A 466 -11.02 -38.99 -20.96
N ALA A 467 -11.72 -39.98 -21.49
CA ALA A 467 -13.11 -40.31 -21.07
C ALA A 467 -13.18 -40.80 -19.62
N ALA A 468 -12.09 -41.28 -19.02
CA ALA A 468 -12.02 -41.66 -17.61
C ALA A 468 -12.39 -40.51 -16.65
N GLY A 469 -12.24 -39.24 -17.07
CA GLY A 469 -12.59 -38.07 -16.25
C GLY A 469 -14.06 -38.07 -15.79
N ALA A 470 -15.00 -38.54 -16.63
CA ALA A 470 -16.43 -38.65 -16.27
C ALA A 470 -16.68 -39.70 -15.18
N LEU A 471 -16.00 -40.85 -15.27
CA LEU A 471 -16.08 -41.92 -14.27
C LEU A 471 -15.45 -41.51 -12.95
N ILE A 472 -14.27 -40.86 -13.01
CA ILE A 472 -13.61 -40.27 -11.82
C ILE A 472 -14.55 -39.27 -11.15
N GLY A 473 -15.19 -38.39 -11.91
CA GLY A 473 -16.17 -37.43 -11.40
C GLY A 473 -17.36 -38.12 -10.67
N ALA A 474 -17.84 -39.23 -11.20
CA ALA A 474 -18.91 -40.02 -10.57
C ALA A 474 -18.47 -40.65 -9.24
N VAL A 475 -17.26 -41.23 -9.19
CA VAL A 475 -16.67 -41.78 -7.95
C VAL A 475 -16.44 -40.67 -6.92
N MET A 476 -15.90 -39.51 -7.35
CA MET A 476 -15.70 -38.33 -6.46
C MET A 476 -17.02 -37.83 -5.87
N LYS A 477 -18.09 -37.86 -6.67
CA LYS A 477 -19.45 -37.50 -6.21
C LYS A 477 -19.98 -38.53 -5.20
N ALA A 478 -19.84 -39.82 -5.50
CA ALA A 478 -20.29 -40.90 -4.63
C ALA A 478 -19.57 -40.95 -3.27
N THR A 479 -18.29 -40.55 -3.24
CA THR A 479 -17.47 -40.46 -2.03
C THR A 479 -17.55 -39.08 -1.34
N GLY A 480 -18.52 -38.23 -1.74
CA GLY A 480 -18.65 -36.88 -1.18
C GLY A 480 -17.46 -35.94 -1.43
N GLY A 481 -16.52 -36.33 -2.33
CA GLY A 481 -15.25 -35.63 -2.58
C GLY A 481 -14.15 -35.98 -1.57
N GLN A 482 -14.33 -37.02 -0.80
CA GLN A 482 -13.36 -37.50 0.20
C GLN A 482 -12.31 -38.45 -0.39
N ALA A 483 -12.49 -38.95 -1.61
CA ALA A 483 -11.53 -39.80 -2.30
C ALA A 483 -10.35 -38.99 -2.90
N ASP A 484 -9.17 -39.60 -2.94
CA ASP A 484 -8.04 -39.04 -3.72
C ASP A 484 -8.29 -39.32 -5.21
N ALA A 485 -8.41 -38.27 -6.01
CA ALA A 485 -8.69 -38.34 -7.45
C ALA A 485 -7.56 -39.05 -8.22
N ALA A 486 -6.30 -38.93 -7.80
CA ALA A 486 -5.16 -39.62 -8.42
C ALA A 486 -5.22 -41.11 -8.17
N LYS A 487 -5.50 -41.50 -6.93
CA LYS A 487 -5.68 -42.90 -6.54
C LYS A 487 -6.90 -43.54 -7.19
N VAL A 488 -8.04 -42.80 -7.25
CA VAL A 488 -9.23 -43.22 -7.97
C VAL A 488 -8.92 -43.46 -9.46
N ARG A 489 -8.15 -42.56 -10.08
CA ARG A 489 -7.76 -42.73 -11.50
C ARG A 489 -6.89 -43.99 -11.70
N GLU A 490 -5.90 -44.19 -10.82
CA GLU A 490 -5.04 -45.37 -10.89
C GLU A 490 -5.85 -46.67 -10.79
N LEU A 491 -6.69 -46.78 -9.74
CA LEU A 491 -7.52 -47.96 -9.53
C LEU A 491 -8.57 -48.18 -10.63
N LEU A 492 -9.15 -47.11 -11.15
CA LEU A 492 -10.11 -47.14 -12.26
C LEU A 492 -9.46 -47.66 -13.55
N LEU A 493 -8.29 -47.09 -13.94
CA LEU A 493 -7.57 -47.52 -15.12
C LEU A 493 -7.14 -48.97 -15.02
N LYS A 494 -6.59 -49.40 -13.89
CA LYS A 494 -6.25 -50.77 -13.60
C LYS A 494 -7.47 -51.71 -13.70
N HIS A 495 -8.64 -51.28 -13.17
CA HIS A 495 -9.89 -52.04 -13.28
C HIS A 495 -10.42 -52.17 -14.71
N LEU A 496 -10.17 -51.17 -15.54
CA LEU A 496 -10.59 -51.18 -16.95
C LEU A 496 -9.54 -51.82 -17.90
N GLY A 497 -8.37 -52.27 -17.39
CA GLY A 497 -7.34 -52.91 -18.16
C GLY A 497 -6.44 -51.95 -18.94
N GLN A 498 -6.28 -50.75 -18.45
CA GLN A 498 -5.43 -49.69 -19.02
C GLN A 498 -4.24 -49.39 -18.14
#